data_2be283504f06333373f0a506fa7f6200
#
_entry.id   2be283504f06333373f0a506fa7f6200
#
_cell.length_a   1.000
_cell.length_b   1.000
_cell.length_c   1.000
_cell.angle_alpha   90.00
_cell.angle_beta   90.00
_cell.angle_gamma   90.00
#
_symmetry.space_group_name_H-M   'P 1'
#
loop_
_entity.id
_entity.type
_entity.pdbx_description
1 polymer ?
#
loop_
_entity_poly.entity_id
_entity_poly.type
_entity_poly.pdbx_seq_one_letter_code
_entity_poly.pdbx_strand_id
1 'polypeptide(L)'
;MSEEAKLLNVSYDPTRELYTDINAVFAEHYKARTGVSVTFEQSHGGSSKQARSVIDGLKADVVTLGAGWDITAIERAGLINPGWQEKLPYNSSPYTSTVGFLVRKGNPKNIRDWKDLTRPGVQVIVPNPKTGAAARWAFLALWGATANAKTHDLTTFQGLKDAQEAARSTRDYPVYQNAEARAVIEKFYNNNVPVLDTGARGATVTFAQKQLGDVLLNWENELWLALDEFGKDKFEIVYPSSSILGEPPVAVVDEVVDKKGTRDVAEAYLKFLYTPEAQEIVAQNHYRPRDVEALKKYSSDMPPVPLFTIDEIFGGWPKAQEAFFADGALFDQIYRPAK
;
A
#
# COMPACT_ATOMS: atom_id res chain seq x y z
N MET A 1 -6.91 36.14 -18.66
CA MET A 1 -7.31 34.72 -18.79
C MET A 1 -6.66 33.99 -17.62
N SER A 2 -7.41 33.27 -16.78
CA SER A 2 -6.82 32.45 -15.72
C SER A 2 -6.07 31.30 -16.39
N GLU A 3 -4.82 31.09 -15.98
CA GLU A 3 -4.08 29.91 -16.42
C GLU A 3 -4.76 28.64 -15.91
N GLU A 4 -4.74 27.61 -16.72
CA GLU A 4 -5.29 26.30 -16.36
C GLU A 4 -4.20 25.24 -16.43
N ALA A 5 -4.22 24.30 -15.50
CA ALA A 5 -3.35 23.14 -15.49
C ALA A 5 -4.19 21.89 -15.27
N LYS A 6 -3.82 20.82 -15.94
CA LYS A 6 -4.47 19.52 -15.81
C LYS A 6 -3.43 18.48 -15.38
N LEU A 7 -3.68 17.80 -14.29
CA LEU A 7 -2.82 16.73 -13.79
C LEU A 7 -3.50 15.37 -13.93
N LEU A 8 -2.80 14.40 -14.47
CA LEU A 8 -3.17 13.00 -14.39
C LEU A 8 -2.41 12.37 -13.22
N ASN A 9 -3.16 11.92 -12.19
CA ASN A 9 -2.63 11.14 -11.08
C ASN A 9 -2.94 9.66 -11.33
N VAL A 10 -1.90 8.87 -11.51
CA VAL A 10 -2.03 7.41 -11.64
C VAL A 10 -1.72 6.81 -10.28
N SER A 11 -2.76 6.28 -9.63
CA SER A 11 -2.73 5.78 -8.27
C SER A 11 -3.04 4.30 -8.20
N TYR A 12 -2.87 3.72 -7.01
CA TYR A 12 -3.25 2.34 -6.78
C TYR A 12 -4.69 2.25 -6.26
N ASP A 13 -5.22 1.03 -6.16
CA ASP A 13 -6.64 0.75 -6.07
C ASP A 13 -7.40 1.38 -4.88
N PRO A 14 -6.86 1.43 -3.65
CA PRO A 14 -7.65 1.87 -2.48
C PRO A 14 -7.75 3.39 -2.29
N THR A 15 -7.12 4.20 -3.10
CA THR A 15 -6.96 5.65 -2.85
C THR A 15 -8.01 6.54 -3.51
N ARG A 16 -9.08 5.97 -4.06
CA ARG A 16 -10.11 6.73 -4.80
C ARG A 16 -10.68 7.87 -3.99
N GLU A 17 -11.15 7.58 -2.80
CA GLU A 17 -11.79 8.53 -1.90
C GLU A 17 -10.79 9.55 -1.36
N LEU A 18 -9.59 9.09 -0.99
CA LEU A 18 -8.51 9.94 -0.52
C LEU A 18 -8.20 11.06 -1.52
N TYR A 19 -7.96 10.69 -2.77
CA TYR A 19 -7.57 11.69 -3.78
C TYR A 19 -8.74 12.54 -4.27
N THR A 20 -9.97 12.08 -4.16
CA THR A 20 -11.13 12.94 -4.36
C THR A 20 -11.11 14.10 -3.37
N ASP A 21 -10.89 13.80 -2.10
CA ASP A 21 -10.85 14.80 -1.02
C ASP A 21 -9.61 15.71 -1.14
N ILE A 22 -8.45 15.13 -1.35
CA ILE A 22 -7.18 15.88 -1.52
C ILE A 22 -7.25 16.84 -2.70
N ASN A 23 -7.72 16.35 -3.84
CA ASN A 23 -7.70 17.12 -5.09
C ASN A 23 -8.57 18.38 -5.00
N ALA A 24 -9.73 18.27 -4.37
CA ALA A 24 -10.63 19.40 -4.18
C ALA A 24 -9.98 20.52 -3.35
N VAL A 25 -9.36 20.14 -2.24
CA VAL A 25 -8.71 21.11 -1.32
C VAL A 25 -7.44 21.69 -1.96
N PHE A 26 -6.62 20.87 -2.60
CA PHE A 26 -5.43 21.35 -3.28
C PHE A 26 -5.77 22.35 -4.39
N ALA A 27 -6.76 22.04 -5.22
CA ALA A 27 -7.17 22.94 -6.31
C ALA A 27 -7.58 24.31 -5.81
N GLU A 28 -8.33 24.37 -4.71
CA GLU A 28 -8.74 25.61 -4.07
C GLU A 28 -7.54 26.41 -3.54
N HIS A 29 -6.65 25.76 -2.80
CA HIS A 29 -5.45 26.39 -2.24
C HIS A 29 -4.51 26.89 -3.34
N TYR A 30 -4.29 26.10 -4.37
CA TYR A 30 -3.37 26.45 -5.44
C TYR A 30 -3.89 27.64 -6.25
N LYS A 31 -5.19 27.67 -6.54
CA LYS A 31 -5.81 28.81 -7.22
C LYS A 31 -5.74 30.09 -6.40
N ALA A 32 -6.01 30.01 -5.10
CA ALA A 32 -5.92 31.16 -4.20
C ALA A 32 -4.50 31.74 -4.16
N ARG A 33 -3.47 30.90 -4.19
CA ARG A 33 -2.07 31.31 -4.09
C ARG A 33 -1.48 31.75 -5.43
N THR A 34 -1.83 31.10 -6.53
CA THR A 34 -1.16 31.29 -7.83
C THR A 34 -2.06 31.85 -8.92
N GLY A 35 -3.38 31.82 -8.74
CA GLY A 35 -4.34 32.16 -9.80
C GLY A 35 -4.54 31.05 -10.84
N VAL A 36 -3.82 29.93 -10.73
CA VAL A 36 -3.92 28.80 -11.66
C VAL A 36 -5.07 27.88 -11.23
N SER A 37 -5.97 27.57 -12.16
CA SER A 37 -7.04 26.59 -11.97
C SER A 37 -6.51 25.19 -12.31
N VAL A 38 -6.58 24.28 -11.34
CA VAL A 38 -6.10 22.90 -11.51
C VAL A 38 -7.29 21.96 -11.62
N THR A 39 -7.29 21.14 -12.65
CA THR A 39 -8.22 20.02 -12.80
C THR A 39 -7.45 18.70 -12.77
N PHE A 40 -8.12 17.64 -12.36
CA PHE A 40 -7.49 16.32 -12.18
C PHE A 40 -8.16 15.27 -13.05
N GLU A 41 -7.34 14.40 -13.61
CA GLU A 41 -7.75 13.06 -14.03
C GLU A 41 -7.17 12.06 -13.05
N GLN A 42 -7.97 11.08 -12.66
CA GLN A 42 -7.59 10.02 -11.74
C GLN A 42 -7.67 8.67 -12.43
N SER A 43 -6.61 7.87 -12.29
CA SER A 43 -6.62 6.46 -12.70
C SER A 43 -6.31 5.61 -11.48
N HIS A 44 -7.13 4.61 -11.20
CA HIS A 44 -6.97 3.69 -10.08
C HIS A 44 -7.00 2.25 -10.55
N GLY A 45 -6.18 1.42 -9.95
CA GLY A 45 -6.09 0.00 -10.26
C GLY A 45 -4.99 -0.68 -9.47
N GLY A 46 -4.72 -1.92 -9.74
CA GLY A 46 -3.59 -2.62 -9.13
C GLY A 46 -2.29 -1.88 -9.37
N SER A 47 -1.49 -1.68 -8.31
CA SER A 47 -0.30 -0.82 -8.35
C SER A 47 0.69 -1.20 -9.46
N SER A 48 1.00 -2.48 -9.60
CA SER A 48 1.93 -2.95 -10.65
C SER A 48 1.34 -2.79 -12.05
N LYS A 49 0.04 -3.00 -12.19
CA LYS A 49 -0.68 -2.78 -13.44
C LYS A 49 -0.65 -1.30 -13.82
N GLN A 50 -0.81 -0.41 -12.86
CA GLN A 50 -0.72 1.04 -13.07
C GLN A 50 0.69 1.46 -13.50
N ALA A 51 1.72 0.92 -12.84
CA ALA A 51 3.11 1.16 -13.24
C ALA A 51 3.35 0.72 -14.68
N ARG A 52 2.86 -0.44 -15.06
CA ARG A 52 2.96 -0.95 -16.43
C ARG A 52 2.28 -0.01 -17.43
N SER A 53 1.10 0.49 -17.10
CA SER A 53 0.39 1.45 -17.97
C SER A 53 1.20 2.71 -18.22
N VAL A 54 1.89 3.24 -17.21
CA VAL A 54 2.77 4.40 -17.35
C VAL A 54 3.98 4.06 -18.23
N ILE A 55 4.61 2.92 -18.00
CA ILE A 55 5.74 2.44 -18.79
C ILE A 55 5.33 2.30 -20.26
N ASP A 56 4.12 1.80 -20.53
CA ASP A 56 3.59 1.57 -21.86
C ASP A 56 3.05 2.85 -22.54
N GLY A 57 3.11 4.00 -21.87
CA GLY A 57 2.84 5.28 -22.50
C GLY A 57 1.71 6.13 -21.92
N LEU A 58 1.05 5.70 -20.84
CA LEU A 58 0.07 6.55 -20.16
C LEU A 58 0.78 7.77 -19.57
N LYS A 59 0.35 8.97 -19.97
CA LYS A 59 1.01 10.24 -19.65
C LYS A 59 0.64 10.76 -18.25
N ALA A 60 1.06 10.04 -17.23
CA ALA A 60 0.86 10.46 -15.85
C ALA A 60 1.77 11.63 -15.48
N ASP A 61 1.23 12.68 -14.87
CA ASP A 61 2.03 13.75 -14.30
C ASP A 61 2.66 13.31 -12.99
N VAL A 62 1.88 12.61 -12.16
CA VAL A 62 2.34 12.03 -10.91
C VAL A 62 1.87 10.59 -10.80
N VAL A 63 2.66 9.80 -10.07
CA VAL A 63 2.30 8.46 -9.66
C VAL A 63 2.23 8.41 -8.13
N THR A 64 1.18 7.80 -7.61
CA THR A 64 0.93 7.65 -6.17
C THR A 64 0.60 6.18 -5.95
N LEU A 65 1.64 5.35 -5.96
CA LEU A 65 1.51 3.90 -6.04
C LEU A 65 1.61 3.24 -4.66
N GLY A 66 1.30 1.96 -4.60
CA GLY A 66 1.21 1.22 -3.34
C GLY A 66 2.52 0.58 -2.89
N ALA A 67 3.54 0.53 -3.72
CA ALA A 67 4.82 -0.10 -3.42
C ALA A 67 5.97 0.61 -4.12
N GLY A 68 7.09 0.78 -3.41
CA GLY A 68 8.27 1.47 -3.94
C GLY A 68 8.84 0.83 -5.20
N TRP A 69 8.75 -0.50 -5.32
CA TRP A 69 9.19 -1.18 -6.52
C TRP A 69 8.49 -0.68 -7.78
N ASP A 70 7.20 -0.36 -7.70
CA ASP A 70 6.44 0.06 -8.87
C ASP A 70 6.94 1.40 -9.42
N ILE A 71 7.35 2.32 -8.55
CA ILE A 71 7.99 3.57 -8.99
C ILE A 71 9.40 3.29 -9.51
N THR A 72 10.15 2.41 -8.84
CA THR A 72 11.48 1.99 -9.32
C THR A 72 11.42 1.39 -10.73
N ALA A 73 10.37 0.62 -11.03
CA ALA A 73 10.18 0.06 -12.37
C ALA A 73 10.00 1.17 -13.43
N ILE A 74 9.25 2.22 -13.10
CA ILE A 74 9.06 3.38 -13.99
C ILE A 74 10.39 4.16 -14.14
N GLU A 75 11.15 4.31 -13.06
CA GLU A 75 12.50 4.91 -13.09
C GLU A 75 13.42 4.13 -14.04
N ARG A 76 13.44 2.80 -13.93
CA ARG A 76 14.26 1.94 -14.77
C ARG A 76 13.87 1.99 -16.26
N ALA A 77 12.62 2.33 -16.54
CA ALA A 77 12.15 2.59 -17.91
C ALA A 77 12.55 3.99 -18.43
N GLY A 78 13.22 4.81 -17.62
CA GLY A 78 13.73 6.12 -18.01
C GLY A 78 12.73 7.27 -17.91
N LEU A 79 11.58 7.08 -17.26
CA LEU A 79 10.51 8.08 -17.19
C LEU A 79 10.56 8.92 -15.90
N ILE A 80 11.17 8.42 -14.85
CA ILE A 80 11.38 9.10 -13.58
C ILE A 80 12.87 9.17 -13.32
N ASN A 81 13.36 10.34 -12.90
CA ASN A 81 14.77 10.54 -12.61
C ASN A 81 15.21 9.74 -11.37
N PRO A 82 16.45 9.23 -11.33
CA PRO A 82 17.02 8.63 -10.14
C PRO A 82 16.96 9.57 -8.93
N GLY A 83 16.87 9.00 -7.73
CA GLY A 83 16.79 9.79 -6.51
C GLY A 83 15.39 10.25 -6.13
N TRP A 84 14.35 9.70 -6.74
CA TRP A 84 12.97 10.08 -6.45
C TRP A 84 12.59 9.89 -4.97
N GLN A 85 13.18 8.90 -4.28
CA GLN A 85 12.90 8.64 -2.85
C GLN A 85 13.34 9.78 -1.94
N GLU A 86 14.41 10.48 -2.29
CA GLU A 86 14.96 11.58 -1.52
C GLU A 86 14.33 12.94 -1.85
N LYS A 87 13.45 13.01 -2.82
CA LYS A 87 12.78 14.28 -3.23
C LYS A 87 11.81 14.79 -2.18
N LEU A 88 11.18 13.92 -1.42
CA LEU A 88 10.16 14.25 -0.42
C LEU A 88 10.45 13.50 0.88
N PRO A 89 9.94 14.00 2.03
CA PRO A 89 10.16 13.36 3.33
C PRO A 89 9.70 11.90 3.38
N TYR A 90 10.31 11.14 4.28
CA TYR A 90 9.96 9.74 4.58
C TYR A 90 10.03 8.83 3.34
N ASN A 91 11.12 8.94 2.59
CA ASN A 91 11.31 8.19 1.34
C ASN A 91 10.18 8.43 0.33
N SER A 92 9.66 9.66 0.29
CA SER A 92 8.55 10.06 -0.56
C SER A 92 7.23 9.32 -0.27
N SER A 93 7.03 8.87 0.97
CA SER A 93 5.79 8.23 1.42
C SER A 93 5.03 9.15 2.39
N PRO A 94 4.02 9.90 1.92
CA PRO A 94 3.33 10.89 2.74
C PRO A 94 2.37 10.30 3.77
N TYR A 95 2.04 9.03 3.66
CA TYR A 95 1.20 8.29 4.59
C TYR A 95 1.65 6.84 4.65
N THR A 96 1.22 6.13 5.69
CA THR A 96 1.47 4.70 5.83
C THR A 96 0.16 3.94 5.95
N SER A 97 0.27 2.64 5.89
CA SER A 97 -0.80 1.71 6.18
C SER A 97 -0.19 0.41 6.70
N THR A 98 -1.03 -0.54 7.01
CA THR A 98 -0.64 -1.91 7.29
C THR A 98 -1.70 -2.83 6.73
N VAL A 99 -1.45 -4.13 6.74
CA VAL A 99 -2.44 -5.12 6.35
C VAL A 99 -3.04 -5.78 7.59
N GLY A 100 -4.31 -6.05 7.51
CA GLY A 100 -5.06 -6.70 8.57
C GLY A 100 -6.15 -7.60 7.97
N PHE A 101 -7.03 -8.08 8.82
CA PHE A 101 -8.08 -9.02 8.45
C PHE A 101 -9.46 -8.43 8.63
N LEU A 102 -10.36 -8.69 7.68
CA LEU A 102 -11.78 -8.47 7.87
C LEU A 102 -12.45 -9.86 7.91
N VAL A 103 -13.25 -10.08 8.94
CA VAL A 103 -13.99 -11.33 9.12
C VAL A 103 -15.48 -11.08 9.16
N ARG A 104 -16.28 -12.12 8.95
CA ARG A 104 -17.73 -12.03 9.10
C ARG A 104 -18.09 -11.73 10.55
N LYS A 105 -19.21 -11.03 10.78
CA LYS A 105 -19.69 -10.65 12.11
C LYS A 105 -19.73 -11.87 13.04
N GLY A 106 -19.23 -11.70 14.27
CA GLY A 106 -19.11 -12.78 15.24
C GLY A 106 -17.88 -13.67 15.07
N ASN A 107 -17.09 -13.43 14.03
CA ASN A 107 -15.86 -14.19 13.75
C ASN A 107 -16.09 -15.72 13.80
N PRO A 108 -16.97 -16.27 12.95
CA PRO A 108 -17.41 -17.68 13.08
C PRO A 108 -16.30 -18.70 12.91
N LYS A 109 -15.20 -18.36 12.23
CA LYS A 109 -14.03 -19.22 12.04
C LYS A 109 -12.95 -18.99 13.10
N ASN A 110 -13.18 -18.10 14.05
CA ASN A 110 -12.22 -17.76 15.12
C ASN A 110 -10.82 -17.40 14.56
N ILE A 111 -10.80 -16.47 13.63
CA ILE A 111 -9.58 -15.96 13.03
C ILE A 111 -8.98 -14.88 13.95
N ARG A 112 -7.77 -15.10 14.46
CA ARG A 112 -7.11 -14.20 15.41
C ARG A 112 -5.72 -13.74 14.95
N ASP A 113 -5.02 -14.58 14.20
CA ASP A 113 -3.64 -14.32 13.80
C ASP A 113 -3.32 -15.02 12.48
N TRP A 114 -2.13 -14.79 11.96
CA TRP A 114 -1.65 -15.32 10.68
C TRP A 114 -1.78 -16.83 10.55
N LYS A 115 -1.49 -17.59 11.63
CA LYS A 115 -1.60 -19.05 11.63
C LYS A 115 -3.01 -19.55 11.30
N ASP A 116 -4.02 -18.74 11.62
CA ASP A 116 -5.42 -19.11 11.38
C ASP A 116 -5.78 -19.08 9.90
N LEU A 117 -5.03 -18.31 9.09
CA LEU A 117 -5.25 -18.17 7.66
C LEU A 117 -4.88 -19.42 6.86
N THR A 118 -4.10 -20.34 7.45
CA THR A 118 -3.68 -21.59 6.80
C THR A 118 -4.38 -22.82 7.34
N ARG A 119 -5.38 -22.63 8.24
CA ARG A 119 -6.17 -23.77 8.72
C ARG A 119 -7.00 -24.38 7.59
N PRO A 120 -7.19 -25.72 7.59
CA PRO A 120 -8.04 -26.36 6.60
C PRO A 120 -9.46 -25.77 6.59
N GLY A 121 -10.00 -25.51 5.40
CA GLY A 121 -11.34 -24.97 5.21
C GLY A 121 -11.49 -23.48 5.37
N VAL A 122 -10.45 -22.74 5.76
CA VAL A 122 -10.47 -21.28 5.79
C VAL A 122 -10.17 -20.75 4.39
N GLN A 123 -11.07 -19.91 3.87
CA GLN A 123 -10.91 -19.27 2.57
C GLN A 123 -10.57 -17.79 2.75
N VAL A 124 -9.45 -17.36 2.20
CA VAL A 124 -8.94 -16.00 2.29
C VAL A 124 -9.03 -15.31 0.92
N ILE A 125 -9.64 -14.14 0.91
CA ILE A 125 -9.67 -13.27 -0.27
C ILE A 125 -8.53 -12.28 -0.15
N VAL A 126 -7.67 -12.25 -1.16
CA VAL A 126 -6.48 -11.40 -1.24
C VAL A 126 -6.21 -11.08 -2.70
N PRO A 127 -5.64 -9.90 -3.04
CA PRO A 127 -5.31 -9.61 -4.43
C PRO A 127 -4.12 -10.43 -4.94
N ASN A 128 -3.87 -10.31 -6.25
CA ASN A 128 -2.76 -10.98 -6.93
C ASN A 128 -1.46 -10.18 -6.72
N PRO A 129 -0.39 -10.78 -6.18
CA PRO A 129 0.88 -10.08 -5.98
C PRO A 129 1.58 -9.69 -7.29
N LYS A 130 1.18 -10.24 -8.42
CA LYS A 130 1.70 -9.85 -9.75
C LYS A 130 1.10 -8.53 -10.25
N THR A 131 -0.04 -8.11 -9.73
CA THR A 131 -0.77 -6.93 -10.20
C THR A 131 -1.09 -5.90 -9.11
N GLY A 132 -1.15 -6.29 -7.84
CA GLY A 132 -1.58 -5.43 -6.74
C GLY A 132 -0.56 -5.30 -5.61
N ALA A 133 -0.41 -4.09 -5.07
CA ALA A 133 0.51 -3.82 -3.96
C ALA A 133 0.04 -4.47 -2.66
N ALA A 134 -1.24 -4.39 -2.34
CA ALA A 134 -1.79 -5.00 -1.12
C ALA A 134 -1.38 -6.47 -0.98
N ALA A 135 -1.41 -7.20 -2.08
CA ALA A 135 -1.04 -8.61 -2.10
C ALA A 135 0.45 -8.84 -1.82
N ARG A 136 1.32 -7.97 -2.34
CA ARG A 136 2.77 -8.06 -2.06
C ARG A 136 3.07 -7.71 -0.61
N TRP A 137 2.46 -6.69 -0.06
CA TRP A 137 2.58 -6.37 1.36
C TRP A 137 2.03 -7.48 2.25
N ALA A 138 0.89 -8.07 1.88
CA ALA A 138 0.30 -9.22 2.60
C ALA A 138 1.22 -10.45 2.57
N PHE A 139 1.82 -10.75 1.42
CA PHE A 139 2.80 -11.82 1.26
C PHE A 139 3.99 -11.62 2.21
N LEU A 140 4.56 -10.42 2.20
CA LEU A 140 5.69 -10.08 3.07
C LEU A 140 5.30 -10.10 4.55
N ALA A 141 4.09 -9.67 4.88
CA ALA A 141 3.59 -9.70 6.26
C ALA A 141 3.44 -11.13 6.78
N LEU A 142 2.82 -12.02 6.00
CA LEU A 142 2.68 -13.43 6.37
C LEU A 142 4.06 -14.12 6.49
N TRP A 143 4.94 -13.87 5.53
CA TRP A 143 6.29 -14.42 5.54
C TRP A 143 7.07 -13.94 6.77
N GLY A 144 7.12 -12.64 6.99
CA GLY A 144 7.87 -12.04 8.10
C GLY A 144 7.32 -12.44 9.47
N ALA A 145 6.00 -12.47 9.63
CA ALA A 145 5.37 -12.91 10.88
C ALA A 145 5.69 -14.38 11.17
N THR A 146 5.64 -15.24 10.17
CA THR A 146 6.02 -16.65 10.32
C THR A 146 7.48 -16.81 10.70
N ALA A 147 8.35 -15.99 10.16
CA ALA A 147 9.78 -15.97 10.46
C ALA A 147 10.14 -15.22 11.76
N ASN A 148 9.15 -14.80 12.53
CA ASN A 148 9.34 -14.00 13.75
C ASN A 148 10.17 -12.73 13.54
N ALA A 149 9.87 -11.98 12.49
CA ALA A 149 10.54 -10.74 12.18
C ALA A 149 10.46 -9.75 13.34
N LYS A 150 11.58 -9.07 13.62
CA LYS A 150 11.67 -8.09 14.69
C LYS A 150 10.76 -6.90 14.41
N THR A 151 9.91 -6.55 15.38
CA THR A 151 8.98 -5.44 15.29
C THR A 151 9.42 -4.25 16.14
N HIS A 152 8.87 -3.09 15.83
CA HIS A 152 9.06 -1.85 16.57
C HIS A 152 7.70 -1.18 16.78
N ASP A 153 7.62 -0.31 17.79
CA ASP A 153 6.48 0.59 17.93
C ASP A 153 6.69 1.80 17.01
N LEU A 154 6.17 1.74 15.80
CA LEU A 154 6.35 2.76 14.78
C LEU A 154 5.40 3.95 14.94
N THR A 155 4.61 3.99 16.04
CA THR A 155 3.83 5.16 16.43
C THR A 155 4.66 6.15 17.26
N THR A 156 5.86 5.75 17.69
CA THR A 156 6.77 6.59 18.49
C THR A 156 7.98 7.03 17.66
N PHE A 157 8.53 8.19 18.01
CA PHE A 157 9.79 8.67 17.41
C PHE A 157 10.94 7.69 17.64
N GLN A 158 11.04 7.15 18.86
CA GLN A 158 12.11 6.20 19.20
C GLN A 158 11.99 4.90 18.40
N GLY A 159 10.79 4.36 18.25
CA GLY A 159 10.57 3.16 17.46
C GLY A 159 10.92 3.34 15.98
N LEU A 160 10.55 4.48 15.39
CA LEU A 160 10.93 4.82 14.01
C LEU A 160 12.45 4.93 13.85
N LYS A 161 13.11 5.61 14.81
CA LYS A 161 14.56 5.75 14.80
C LYS A 161 15.26 4.39 14.93
N ASP A 162 14.81 3.56 15.84
CA ASP A 162 15.37 2.21 16.05
C ASP A 162 15.25 1.35 14.80
N ALA A 163 14.08 1.39 14.13
CA ALA A 163 13.86 0.65 12.89
C ALA A 163 14.78 1.13 11.76
N GLN A 164 14.98 2.43 11.62
CA GLN A 164 15.87 3.00 10.62
C GLN A 164 17.32 2.66 10.88
N GLU A 165 17.79 2.73 12.14
CA GLU A 165 19.16 2.36 12.52
C GLU A 165 19.39 0.87 12.29
N ALA A 166 18.44 0.02 12.66
CA ALA A 166 18.50 -1.41 12.41
C ALA A 166 18.62 -1.72 10.91
N ALA A 167 17.82 -1.05 10.07
CA ALA A 167 17.86 -1.22 8.62
C ALA A 167 19.23 -0.85 8.04
N ARG A 168 19.85 0.24 8.53
CA ARG A 168 21.16 0.69 8.06
C ARG A 168 22.29 -0.26 8.48
N SER A 169 22.18 -0.92 9.63
CA SER A 169 23.19 -1.81 10.17
C SER A 169 23.06 -3.26 9.74
N THR A 170 21.90 -3.65 9.23
CA THR A 170 21.65 -5.03 8.78
C THR A 170 22.41 -5.31 7.49
N ARG A 171 23.07 -6.46 7.45
CA ARG A 171 23.86 -6.92 6.30
C ARG A 171 23.36 -8.24 5.73
N ASP A 172 22.78 -9.08 6.58
CA ASP A 172 22.26 -10.39 6.22
C ASP A 172 20.74 -10.41 6.40
N TYR A 173 20.06 -11.15 5.54
CA TYR A 173 18.62 -11.24 5.55
C TYR A 173 18.20 -12.72 5.60
N PRO A 174 18.32 -13.35 6.78
CA PRO A 174 18.02 -14.78 6.92
C PRO A 174 16.56 -15.12 6.69
N VAL A 175 15.69 -14.13 6.68
CA VAL A 175 14.26 -14.30 6.38
C VAL A 175 14.03 -15.04 5.05
N TYR A 176 14.90 -14.85 4.07
CA TYR A 176 14.75 -15.48 2.75
C TYR A 176 15.02 -16.99 2.76
N GLN A 177 15.78 -17.50 3.70
CA GLN A 177 16.07 -18.92 3.85
C GLN A 177 15.17 -19.62 4.88
N ASN A 178 14.12 -18.94 5.35
CA ASN A 178 13.21 -19.51 6.35
C ASN A 178 12.29 -20.55 5.70
N ALA A 179 12.59 -21.83 5.97
CA ALA A 179 11.86 -22.96 5.37
C ALA A 179 10.39 -23.04 5.84
N GLU A 180 10.12 -22.67 7.09
CA GLU A 180 8.76 -22.62 7.63
C GLU A 180 7.91 -21.56 6.92
N ALA A 181 8.46 -20.34 6.73
CA ALA A 181 7.78 -19.29 6.02
C ALA A 181 7.47 -19.69 4.58
N ARG A 182 8.41 -20.32 3.90
CA ARG A 182 8.19 -20.85 2.54
C ARG A 182 7.03 -21.87 2.50
N ALA A 183 7.03 -22.82 3.43
CA ALA A 183 5.99 -23.84 3.50
C ALA A 183 4.62 -23.24 3.80
N VAL A 184 4.56 -22.27 4.71
CA VAL A 184 3.31 -21.57 5.07
C VAL A 184 2.76 -20.78 3.88
N ILE A 185 3.60 -20.05 3.18
CA ILE A 185 3.18 -19.25 2.02
C ILE A 185 2.66 -20.13 0.87
N GLU A 186 3.34 -21.23 0.62
CA GLU A 186 2.90 -22.20 -0.41
C GLU A 186 1.54 -22.80 -0.06
N LYS A 187 1.38 -23.24 1.17
CA LYS A 187 0.11 -23.78 1.67
C LYS A 187 -1.01 -22.75 1.59
N PHE A 188 -0.73 -21.52 2.01
CA PHE A 188 -1.69 -20.40 1.98
C PHE A 188 -2.25 -20.18 0.57
N TYR A 189 -1.40 -19.97 -0.40
CA TYR A 189 -1.85 -19.69 -1.77
C TYR A 189 -2.51 -20.88 -2.44
N ASN A 190 -2.07 -22.09 -2.18
CA ASN A 190 -2.61 -23.28 -2.85
C ASN A 190 -3.86 -23.85 -2.19
N ASN A 191 -4.01 -23.71 -0.87
CA ASN A 191 -5.10 -24.34 -0.13
C ASN A 191 -6.14 -23.37 0.42
N ASN A 192 -5.77 -22.10 0.65
CA ASN A 192 -6.64 -21.16 1.35
C ASN A 192 -7.09 -19.98 0.50
N VAL A 193 -6.48 -19.74 -0.66
CA VAL A 193 -6.80 -18.62 -1.55
C VAL A 193 -7.53 -19.12 -2.79
N PRO A 194 -8.88 -19.00 -2.83
CA PRO A 194 -9.65 -19.54 -3.95
C PRO A 194 -9.56 -18.69 -5.22
N VAL A 195 -9.38 -17.38 -5.09
CA VAL A 195 -9.32 -16.46 -6.23
C VAL A 195 -8.30 -15.36 -5.94
N LEU A 196 -7.73 -14.77 -7.00
CA LEU A 196 -6.81 -13.65 -6.93
C LEU A 196 -7.41 -12.48 -7.73
N ASP A 197 -7.90 -11.46 -7.04
CA ASP A 197 -8.35 -10.22 -7.68
C ASP A 197 -7.15 -9.37 -8.15
N THR A 198 -7.36 -8.49 -9.11
CA THR A 198 -6.28 -7.69 -9.68
C THR A 198 -5.75 -6.62 -8.73
N GLY A 199 -6.56 -6.15 -7.79
CA GLY A 199 -6.19 -5.10 -6.84
C GLY A 199 -7.02 -5.13 -5.55
N ALA A 200 -6.67 -4.23 -4.65
CA ALA A 200 -7.24 -4.16 -3.30
C ALA A 200 -8.76 -3.98 -3.30
N ARG A 201 -9.28 -3.03 -4.09
CA ARG A 201 -10.73 -2.76 -4.14
C ARG A 201 -11.50 -3.96 -4.71
N GLY A 202 -10.96 -4.62 -5.73
CA GLY A 202 -11.56 -5.83 -6.27
C GLY A 202 -11.70 -6.93 -5.22
N ALA A 203 -10.68 -7.13 -4.39
CA ALA A 203 -10.71 -8.10 -3.30
C ALA A 203 -11.77 -7.73 -2.25
N THR A 204 -11.85 -6.46 -1.88
CA THR A 204 -12.88 -5.97 -0.95
C THR A 204 -14.29 -6.25 -1.48
N VAL A 205 -14.54 -5.96 -2.75
CA VAL A 205 -15.83 -6.20 -3.40
C VAL A 205 -16.16 -7.70 -3.45
N THR A 206 -15.18 -8.53 -3.80
CA THR A 206 -15.36 -9.99 -3.82
C THR A 206 -15.77 -10.53 -2.46
N PHE A 207 -15.11 -10.09 -1.39
CA PHE A 207 -15.42 -10.52 -0.03
C PHE A 207 -16.73 -9.92 0.49
N ALA A 208 -16.88 -8.59 0.41
CA ALA A 208 -17.95 -7.87 1.09
C ALA A 208 -19.26 -7.88 0.32
N GLN A 209 -19.22 -7.64 -0.99
CA GLN A 209 -20.41 -7.54 -1.83
C GLN A 209 -20.82 -8.90 -2.41
N LYS A 210 -19.86 -9.65 -2.95
CA LYS A 210 -20.14 -10.99 -3.52
C LYS A 210 -20.20 -12.08 -2.47
N GLN A 211 -19.86 -11.78 -1.23
CA GLN A 211 -19.96 -12.67 -0.07
C GLN A 211 -19.11 -13.96 -0.21
N LEU A 212 -17.96 -13.87 -0.84
CA LEU A 212 -17.02 -14.97 -1.00
C LEU A 212 -15.95 -14.94 0.10
N GLY A 213 -15.56 -16.12 0.57
CA GLY A 213 -14.48 -16.30 1.54
C GLY A 213 -14.87 -16.04 2.99
N ASP A 214 -13.96 -16.41 3.88
CA ASP A 214 -14.12 -16.25 5.33
C ASP A 214 -13.38 -15.04 5.87
N VAL A 215 -12.29 -14.64 5.20
CA VAL A 215 -11.40 -13.56 5.61
C VAL A 215 -11.01 -12.74 4.39
N LEU A 216 -11.03 -11.41 4.54
CA LEU A 216 -10.38 -10.51 3.61
C LEU A 216 -9.04 -10.09 4.21
N LEU A 217 -7.95 -10.35 3.52
CA LEU A 217 -6.61 -9.89 3.86
C LEU A 217 -6.28 -8.71 2.95
N ASN A 218 -6.25 -7.50 3.52
CA ASN A 218 -6.12 -6.28 2.73
C ASN A 218 -5.54 -5.13 3.56
N TRP A 219 -5.36 -3.98 2.93
CA TRP A 219 -4.98 -2.73 3.57
C TRP A 219 -5.97 -2.35 4.67
N GLU A 220 -5.47 -1.80 5.77
CA GLU A 220 -6.29 -1.30 6.88
C GLU A 220 -7.41 -0.36 6.40
N ASN A 221 -7.10 0.58 5.53
CA ASN A 221 -8.11 1.51 5.00
C ASN A 221 -9.21 0.82 4.20
N GLU A 222 -8.90 -0.28 3.49
CA GLU A 222 -9.91 -1.06 2.79
C GLU A 222 -10.82 -1.83 3.75
N LEU A 223 -10.31 -2.26 4.89
CA LEU A 223 -11.12 -2.91 5.92
C LEU A 223 -12.15 -1.92 6.50
N TRP A 224 -11.73 -0.69 6.76
CA TRP A 224 -12.62 0.38 7.20
C TRP A 224 -13.64 0.76 6.13
N LEU A 225 -13.22 0.87 4.89
CA LEU A 225 -14.11 1.13 3.77
C LEU A 225 -15.19 0.05 3.66
N ALA A 226 -14.82 -1.21 3.82
CA ALA A 226 -15.78 -2.32 3.77
C ALA A 226 -16.86 -2.17 4.86
N LEU A 227 -16.47 -1.78 6.08
CA LEU A 227 -17.41 -1.51 7.16
C LEU A 227 -18.34 -0.35 6.82
N ASP A 228 -17.80 0.74 6.29
CA ASP A 228 -18.56 1.96 6.00
C ASP A 228 -19.51 1.77 4.81
N GLU A 229 -19.06 1.09 3.76
CA GLU A 229 -19.83 0.95 2.51
C GLU A 229 -20.76 -0.29 2.49
N PHE A 230 -20.37 -1.38 3.14
CA PHE A 230 -21.07 -2.67 3.03
C PHE A 230 -21.74 -3.12 4.32
N GLY A 231 -21.52 -2.43 5.45
CA GLY A 231 -22.25 -2.62 6.70
C GLY A 231 -21.36 -2.91 7.91
N LYS A 232 -21.43 -2.02 8.90
CA LYS A 232 -20.72 -2.15 10.19
C LYS A 232 -21.20 -3.33 11.01
N ASP A 233 -22.42 -3.78 10.78
CA ASP A 233 -23.05 -4.92 11.45
C ASP A 233 -22.75 -6.28 10.80
N LYS A 234 -22.03 -6.29 9.66
CA LYS A 234 -21.75 -7.50 8.89
C LYS A 234 -20.32 -8.03 9.06
N PHE A 235 -19.41 -7.20 9.51
CA PHE A 235 -17.97 -7.50 9.53
C PHE A 235 -17.31 -7.03 10.82
N GLU A 236 -16.13 -7.58 11.10
CA GLU A 236 -15.24 -7.15 12.17
C GLU A 236 -13.81 -7.08 11.66
N ILE A 237 -13.06 -6.05 12.08
CA ILE A 237 -11.62 -5.95 11.80
C ILE A 237 -10.88 -6.73 12.87
N VAL A 238 -9.94 -7.58 12.43
CA VAL A 238 -9.02 -8.31 13.30
C VAL A 238 -7.60 -7.86 12.98
N TYR A 239 -6.90 -7.31 13.97
CA TYR A 239 -5.49 -6.97 13.85
C TYR A 239 -4.64 -8.16 14.29
N PRO A 240 -3.69 -8.62 13.45
CA PRO A 240 -2.79 -9.70 13.86
C PRO A 240 -1.80 -9.24 14.93
N SER A 241 -1.10 -10.19 15.56
CA SER A 241 -0.11 -9.91 16.61
C SER A 241 1.08 -9.08 16.12
N SER A 242 1.39 -9.16 14.85
CA SER A 242 2.36 -8.30 14.15
C SER A 242 1.98 -8.15 12.70
N SER A 243 2.47 -7.10 12.05
CA SER A 243 2.29 -6.89 10.62
C SER A 243 3.45 -6.08 10.04
N ILE A 244 3.38 -5.77 8.77
CA ILE A 244 4.40 -4.97 8.09
C ILE A 244 3.96 -3.53 7.96
N LEU A 245 4.90 -2.58 8.10
CA LEU A 245 4.65 -1.18 7.77
C LEU A 245 4.56 -1.04 6.25
N GLY A 246 3.40 -0.65 5.75
CA GLY A 246 3.22 -0.30 4.36
C GLY A 246 3.53 1.16 4.12
N GLU A 247 4.43 1.45 3.19
CA GLU A 247 4.84 2.81 2.85
C GLU A 247 4.58 3.08 1.36
N PRO A 248 3.35 3.52 1.00
CA PRO A 248 3.03 3.86 -0.38
C PRO A 248 3.73 5.15 -0.81
N PRO A 249 4.58 5.11 -1.83
CA PRO A 249 5.34 6.29 -2.25
C PRO A 249 4.68 7.07 -3.37
N VAL A 250 5.15 8.30 -3.54
CA VAL A 250 4.71 9.21 -4.60
C VAL A 250 5.91 9.79 -5.35
N ALA A 251 5.73 10.07 -6.62
CA ALA A 251 6.77 10.69 -7.44
C ALA A 251 6.17 11.45 -8.62
N VAL A 252 6.88 12.48 -9.07
CA VAL A 252 6.62 13.16 -10.33
C VAL A 252 7.17 12.29 -11.46
N VAL A 253 6.44 12.19 -12.57
CA VAL A 253 6.94 11.55 -13.79
C VAL A 253 7.67 12.60 -14.62
N ASP A 254 8.97 12.68 -14.44
CA ASP A 254 9.81 13.77 -14.95
C ASP A 254 9.65 13.99 -16.45
N GLU A 255 9.68 12.92 -17.24
CA GLU A 255 9.55 13.04 -18.70
C GLU A 255 8.22 13.66 -19.12
N VAL A 256 7.13 13.33 -18.41
CA VAL A 256 5.80 13.85 -18.75
C VAL A 256 5.66 15.32 -18.34
N VAL A 257 6.02 15.67 -17.11
CA VAL A 257 5.82 17.05 -16.61
C VAL A 257 6.71 18.05 -17.33
N ASP A 258 7.90 17.65 -17.77
CA ASP A 258 8.79 18.53 -18.54
C ASP A 258 8.25 18.81 -19.94
N LYS A 259 7.65 17.82 -20.59
CA LYS A 259 7.02 18.01 -21.91
C LYS A 259 5.70 18.76 -21.84
N LYS A 260 4.90 18.53 -20.79
CA LYS A 260 3.61 19.20 -20.60
C LYS A 260 3.71 20.58 -19.98
N GLY A 261 4.85 20.92 -19.36
CA GLY A 261 5.00 22.16 -18.60
C GLY A 261 4.24 22.17 -17.29
N THR A 262 3.99 21.01 -16.68
CA THR A 262 3.21 20.85 -15.44
C THR A 262 4.06 20.60 -14.19
N ARG A 263 5.39 20.71 -14.28
CA ARG A 263 6.29 20.39 -13.18
C ARG A 263 5.96 21.16 -11.91
N ASP A 264 5.77 22.47 -12.01
CA ASP A 264 5.54 23.30 -10.81
C ASP A 264 4.29 22.87 -10.06
N VAL A 265 3.20 22.66 -10.77
CA VAL A 265 1.94 22.25 -10.13
C VAL A 265 2.02 20.79 -9.64
N ALA A 266 2.70 19.91 -10.36
CA ALA A 266 2.89 18.51 -9.96
C ALA A 266 3.72 18.42 -8.67
N GLU A 267 4.82 19.15 -8.58
CA GLU A 267 5.64 19.20 -7.36
C GLU A 267 4.89 19.81 -6.19
N ALA A 268 4.14 20.89 -6.42
CA ALA A 268 3.31 21.51 -5.40
C ALA A 268 2.24 20.55 -4.88
N TYR A 269 1.64 19.76 -5.77
CA TYR A 269 0.63 18.75 -5.43
C TYR A 269 1.19 17.68 -4.49
N LEU A 270 2.36 17.14 -4.80
CA LEU A 270 2.95 16.10 -3.95
C LEU A 270 3.44 16.66 -2.61
N LYS A 271 3.97 17.87 -2.58
CA LYS A 271 4.35 18.55 -1.32
C LYS A 271 3.14 18.84 -0.44
N PHE A 272 2.01 19.16 -1.04
CA PHE A 272 0.75 19.41 -0.31
C PHE A 272 0.34 18.21 0.55
N LEU A 273 0.63 16.99 0.12
CA LEU A 273 0.29 15.76 0.85
C LEU A 273 0.90 15.72 2.26
N TYR A 274 1.98 16.46 2.49
CA TYR A 274 2.67 16.51 3.79
C TYR A 274 2.18 17.65 4.71
N THR A 275 1.29 18.50 4.24
CA THR A 275 0.76 19.61 5.05
C THR A 275 -0.18 19.09 6.14
N PRO A 276 -0.31 19.81 7.28
CA PRO A 276 -1.24 19.40 8.33
C PRO A 276 -2.67 19.17 7.83
N GLU A 277 -3.14 20.02 6.91
CA GLU A 277 -4.47 19.89 6.33
C GLU A 277 -4.64 18.61 5.51
N ALA A 278 -3.68 18.28 4.65
CA ALA A 278 -3.69 17.06 3.89
C ALA A 278 -3.55 15.82 4.79
N GLN A 279 -2.72 15.91 5.83
CA GLN A 279 -2.54 14.81 6.79
C GLN A 279 -3.81 14.51 7.60
N GLU A 280 -4.62 15.52 7.88
CA GLU A 280 -5.96 15.36 8.45
C GLU A 280 -6.87 14.57 7.50
N ILE A 281 -6.86 14.91 6.21
CA ILE A 281 -7.63 14.20 5.18
C ILE A 281 -7.15 12.75 5.05
N VAL A 282 -5.85 12.53 5.09
CA VAL A 282 -5.23 11.19 5.10
C VAL A 282 -5.82 10.34 6.23
N ALA A 283 -5.83 10.88 7.46
CA ALA A 283 -6.35 10.18 8.63
C ALA A 283 -7.87 9.93 8.52
N GLN A 284 -8.64 10.88 8.01
CA GLN A 284 -10.08 10.74 7.80
C GLN A 284 -10.40 9.61 6.81
N ASN A 285 -9.49 9.30 5.91
CA ASN A 285 -9.61 8.20 4.95
C ASN A 285 -8.96 6.90 5.44
N HIS A 286 -8.65 6.80 6.74
CA HIS A 286 -8.10 5.62 7.42
C HIS A 286 -6.69 5.20 6.95
N TYR A 287 -5.93 6.14 6.38
CA TYR A 287 -4.48 5.99 6.22
C TYR A 287 -3.80 6.54 7.47
N ARG A 288 -2.65 5.98 7.82
CA ARG A 288 -1.88 6.45 8.98
C ARG A 288 -1.06 7.67 8.59
N PRO A 289 -1.35 8.86 9.15
CA PRO A 289 -0.61 10.07 8.78
C PRO A 289 0.80 10.08 9.37
N ARG A 290 1.69 10.84 8.72
CA ARG A 290 3.02 11.13 9.26
C ARG A 290 2.96 12.22 10.34
N ASP A 291 1.96 13.06 10.29
CA ASP A 291 1.75 14.11 11.27
C ASP A 291 1.32 13.54 12.62
N VAL A 292 2.09 13.85 13.67
CA VAL A 292 1.88 13.28 15.02
C VAL A 292 0.55 13.71 15.63
N GLU A 293 0.15 14.96 15.41
CA GLU A 293 -1.11 15.48 15.97
C GLU A 293 -2.32 14.83 15.28
N ALA A 294 -2.26 14.67 13.95
CA ALA A 294 -3.31 13.95 13.22
C ALA A 294 -3.38 12.47 13.65
N LEU A 295 -2.24 11.81 13.83
CA LEU A 295 -2.19 10.43 14.30
C LEU A 295 -2.84 10.27 15.68
N LYS A 296 -2.56 11.18 16.62
CA LYS A 296 -3.17 11.18 17.95
C LYS A 296 -4.70 11.37 17.89
N LYS A 297 -5.14 12.31 17.08
CA LYS A 297 -6.57 12.64 16.94
C LYS A 297 -7.40 11.45 16.45
N TYR A 298 -6.83 10.63 15.57
CA TYR A 298 -7.52 9.49 14.96
C TYR A 298 -7.05 8.13 15.51
N SER A 299 -6.37 8.12 16.65
CA SER A 299 -5.75 6.90 17.21
C SER A 299 -6.75 5.81 17.63
N SER A 300 -8.01 6.15 17.89
CA SER A 300 -9.04 5.16 18.20
C SER A 300 -9.33 4.21 17.02
N ASP A 301 -9.17 4.70 15.80
CA ASP A 301 -9.39 3.93 14.56
C ASP A 301 -8.09 3.29 14.05
N MET A 302 -6.96 3.62 14.64
CA MET A 302 -5.63 3.19 14.23
C MET A 302 -4.86 2.62 15.42
N PRO A 303 -5.26 1.45 15.95
CA PRO A 303 -4.62 0.89 17.13
C PRO A 303 -3.13 0.61 16.86
N PRO A 304 -2.27 0.74 17.88
CA PRO A 304 -0.88 0.37 17.73
C PRO A 304 -0.76 -1.13 17.46
N VAL A 305 -0.08 -1.47 16.35
CA VAL A 305 0.24 -2.84 15.99
C VAL A 305 1.75 -2.94 15.93
N PRO A 306 2.38 -3.96 16.54
CA PRO A 306 3.81 -4.19 16.34
C PRO A 306 4.10 -4.40 14.86
N LEU A 307 5.00 -3.57 14.31
CA LEU A 307 5.29 -3.58 12.87
C LEU A 307 6.77 -3.83 12.61
N PHE A 308 7.07 -4.62 11.59
CA PHE A 308 8.40 -4.71 11.01
C PHE A 308 8.46 -3.95 9.69
N THR A 309 9.66 -3.59 9.26
CA THR A 309 9.85 -2.84 8.01
C THR A 309 10.45 -3.73 6.93
N ILE A 310 10.11 -3.44 5.69
CA ILE A 310 10.69 -4.14 4.54
C ILE A 310 12.21 -3.90 4.46
N ASP A 311 12.68 -2.71 4.83
CA ASP A 311 14.09 -2.38 4.75
C ASP A 311 14.94 -3.19 5.75
N GLU A 312 14.50 -3.29 7.01
CA GLU A 312 15.22 -4.04 8.02
C GLU A 312 15.19 -5.55 7.77
N ILE A 313 14.01 -6.10 7.47
CA ILE A 313 13.80 -7.55 7.43
C ILE A 313 14.13 -8.15 6.07
N PHE A 314 13.80 -7.46 4.99
CA PHE A 314 13.94 -7.97 3.61
C PHE A 314 15.02 -7.27 2.78
N GLY A 315 15.65 -6.24 3.31
CA GLY A 315 16.66 -5.48 2.57
C GLY A 315 16.10 -4.57 1.49
N GLY A 316 14.83 -4.20 1.59
CA GLY A 316 14.16 -3.28 0.67
C GLY A 316 13.45 -3.96 -0.50
N TRP A 317 12.75 -3.15 -1.29
CA TRP A 317 11.95 -3.62 -2.41
C TRP A 317 12.72 -4.34 -3.51
N PRO A 318 13.88 -3.83 -3.97
CA PRO A 318 14.59 -4.53 -5.05
C PRO A 318 14.92 -5.97 -4.72
N LYS A 319 15.37 -6.23 -3.50
CA LYS A 319 15.70 -7.58 -3.03
C LYS A 319 14.44 -8.44 -2.88
N ALA A 320 13.39 -7.93 -2.27
CA ALA A 320 12.13 -8.65 -2.12
C ALA A 320 11.47 -8.96 -3.47
N GLN A 321 11.50 -8.02 -4.40
CA GLN A 321 10.98 -8.21 -5.76
C GLN A 321 11.72 -9.33 -6.49
N GLU A 322 13.03 -9.31 -6.46
CA GLU A 322 13.85 -10.34 -7.11
C GLU A 322 13.59 -11.73 -6.54
N ALA A 323 13.48 -11.83 -5.20
CA ALA A 323 13.29 -13.10 -4.54
C ALA A 323 11.89 -13.67 -4.71
N PHE A 324 10.85 -12.85 -4.68
CA PHE A 324 9.47 -13.30 -4.54
C PHE A 324 8.57 -13.03 -5.74
N PHE A 325 8.66 -11.85 -6.36
CA PHE A 325 7.60 -11.35 -7.25
C PHE A 325 8.01 -11.19 -8.72
N ALA A 326 9.29 -11.16 -9.01
CA ALA A 326 9.78 -11.10 -10.40
C ALA A 326 9.28 -12.31 -11.19
N ASP A 327 9.20 -12.17 -12.51
CA ASP A 327 8.80 -13.27 -13.37
C ASP A 327 9.74 -14.47 -13.15
N GLY A 328 9.16 -15.64 -12.90
CA GLY A 328 9.89 -16.85 -12.58
C GLY A 328 10.41 -16.96 -11.15
N ALA A 329 10.18 -15.95 -10.30
CA ALA A 329 10.60 -15.99 -8.89
C ALA A 329 9.67 -16.87 -8.05
N LEU A 330 9.80 -16.81 -6.72
CA LEU A 330 9.18 -17.77 -5.83
C LEU A 330 7.67 -17.86 -5.98
N PHE A 331 6.95 -16.74 -6.10
CA PHE A 331 5.49 -16.78 -6.24
C PHE A 331 5.08 -17.60 -7.48
N ASP A 332 5.73 -17.37 -8.62
CA ASP A 332 5.44 -18.10 -9.84
C ASP A 332 5.76 -19.60 -9.72
N GLN A 333 6.75 -19.95 -8.90
CA GLN A 333 7.15 -21.35 -8.69
C GLN A 333 6.16 -22.11 -7.79
N ILE A 334 5.59 -21.46 -6.78
CA ILE A 334 4.76 -22.11 -5.77
C ILE A 334 3.27 -22.05 -6.07
N TYR A 335 2.80 -21.01 -6.77
CA TYR A 335 1.37 -20.84 -7.02
C TYR A 335 0.89 -21.79 -8.12
N ARG A 336 -0.07 -22.62 -7.73
CA ARG A 336 -0.69 -23.61 -8.63
C ARG A 336 -2.20 -23.40 -8.57
N PRO A 337 -2.77 -22.64 -9.52
CA PRO A 337 -4.20 -22.41 -9.55
C PRO A 337 -4.94 -23.74 -9.66
N ALA A 338 -6.09 -23.86 -8.99
CA ALA A 338 -6.96 -25.03 -9.11
C ALA A 338 -7.34 -25.22 -10.59
N LYS A 339 -7.22 -26.46 -11.09
CA LYS A 339 -7.62 -26.81 -12.45
C LYS A 339 -9.14 -26.83 -12.59
#